data_ce0d338aba8a7406a0e7fc12f2bfb07c
#
_entry.id   ce0d338aba8a7406a0e7fc12f2bfb07c
#
_cell.length_a   1.000
_cell.length_b   1.000
_cell.length_c   1.000
_cell.angle_alpha   90.00
_cell.angle_beta   90.00
_cell.angle_gamma   90.00
#
_symmetry.space_group_name_H-M   'P 1'
#
loop_
_entity.id
_entity.type
_entity.pdbx_description
1 polymer ?
#
loop_
_entity_poly.entity_id
_entity_poly.type
_entity_poly.pdbx_seq_one_letter_code
_entity_poly.pdbx_strand_id
1 'polypeptide(L)'
;MRKTHYIGLAMILAVLCTVSSCGRKSHEREAESAPEQMPEIGFHYNHYTVDSTRLKSGETFSTLMSRLGLGNQASYRLTTMCDTLIDLRKLKAGDPVRAYYDTTGGTQTLRYVVYEQDKVRSTVFQCLDSLAVWNYNKPVERQRRFADVTIRTSLWNDMLSAGATPNLIMRLSDIYQWSINFFTLQQGDRFRIIYNQSVCEGEVVAIDTVHFSLFDGKDGKEVAAVLFDTGTGGSNTYWDKGGVSLKRMFLKAPLKYNRISSRFSYSRKHPVTGKVKAHTAVDYAAPTGTEVQAIGDGTVTKCGWDGSGGGNRIRIKHMQGYESSYMHLSKFAKGIKVGTRVSQGQVIGYVGATGTATGPHLDFRIWEKGRPIDPLSLNSPASEPLNKKYLQEFNALYDRYMHEIGEDKTPAIDAEATAAEQ
;
A
#
# COMPACT_ATOMS: atom_id res chain seq x y z
N MET A 1 -41.37 -27.61 56.74
CA MET A 1 -41.96 -26.84 57.87
C MET A 1 -42.08 -25.39 57.45
N ARG A 2 -43.37 -24.95 57.49
CA ARG A 2 -43.90 -23.60 57.74
C ARG A 2 -43.34 -22.43 56.87
N LYS A 3 -44.13 -21.92 55.91
CA LYS A 3 -45.22 -20.89 55.99
C LYS A 3 -44.65 -19.53 56.46
N THR A 4 -44.83 -18.41 55.71
CA THR A 4 -46.11 -17.68 55.63
C THR A 4 -46.05 -16.57 54.60
N HIS A 5 -47.18 -16.36 53.94
CA HIS A 5 -47.66 -15.26 53.10
C HIS A 5 -47.64 -13.88 53.77
N TYR A 6 -47.62 -12.79 53.02
CA TYR A 6 -48.52 -11.67 53.23
C TYR A 6 -48.87 -10.97 51.89
N ILE A 7 -50.20 -10.86 51.72
CA ILE A 7 -51.02 -10.18 50.75
C ILE A 7 -51.32 -8.78 51.31
N GLY A 8 -51.41 -7.77 50.50
CA GLY A 8 -51.99 -6.48 50.80
C GLY A 8 -52.23 -5.74 49.51
N LEU A 9 -53.29 -5.75 49.03
CA LEU A 9 -54.66 -5.24 48.81
C LEU A 9 -54.76 -3.72 48.87
N ALA A 10 -55.18 -3.18 47.73
CA ALA A 10 -56.17 -2.15 47.40
C ALA A 10 -55.89 -0.67 47.67
N MET A 11 -56.27 0.22 46.87
CA MET A 11 -57.61 0.79 46.71
C MET A 11 -57.73 1.66 45.49
N ILE A 12 -58.78 1.41 44.77
CA ILE A 12 -59.37 2.21 43.69
C ILE A 12 -59.99 3.46 44.33
N LEU A 13 -59.69 4.65 43.73
CA LEU A 13 -60.53 5.82 43.93
C LEU A 13 -60.85 6.41 42.56
N ALA A 14 -62.08 6.13 42.11
CA ALA A 14 -62.67 6.75 40.94
C ALA A 14 -63.24 8.13 41.40
N VAL A 15 -62.82 9.21 40.73
CA VAL A 15 -63.51 10.49 40.75
C VAL A 15 -64.02 10.83 39.38
N LEU A 16 -65.32 10.70 39.17
CA LEU A 16 -66.03 11.27 38.03
C LEU A 16 -66.07 12.81 38.22
N CYS A 17 -65.57 13.53 37.25
CA CYS A 17 -65.95 14.91 37.01
C CYS A 17 -66.36 15.09 35.55
N THR A 18 -67.65 15.22 35.35
CA THR A 18 -68.28 15.71 34.13
C THR A 18 -68.11 17.24 34.04
N VAL A 19 -67.50 17.72 32.97
CA VAL A 19 -67.63 19.13 32.55
C VAL A 19 -67.60 19.24 31.02
N SER A 20 -68.70 19.71 30.53
CA SER A 20 -68.99 20.52 29.36
C SER A 20 -68.03 20.68 28.23
N SER A 21 -68.52 20.28 27.09
CA SER A 21 -68.11 20.65 25.72
C SER A 21 -67.92 22.15 25.53
N CYS A 22 -66.76 22.58 25.15
CA CYS A 22 -66.51 23.78 24.36
C CYS A 22 -65.57 23.50 23.26
N GLY A 23 -66.03 23.60 22.03
CA GLY A 23 -65.25 23.33 20.81
C GLY A 23 -64.01 24.22 20.71
N ARG A 24 -62.86 23.58 20.71
CA ARG A 24 -61.59 24.18 20.32
C ARG A 24 -61.07 23.37 19.12
N LYS A 25 -61.11 23.99 17.93
CA LYS A 25 -60.40 23.49 16.77
C LYS A 25 -58.94 23.26 17.16
N SER A 26 -58.53 22.01 17.26
CA SER A 26 -57.13 21.62 17.32
C SER A 26 -56.50 21.97 15.97
N HIS A 27 -55.77 23.07 15.94
CA HIS A 27 -54.72 23.21 14.94
C HIS A 27 -53.74 22.08 15.23
N GLU A 28 -53.77 21.02 14.41
CA GLU A 28 -52.62 20.13 14.24
C GLU A 28 -51.48 21.03 13.79
N ARG A 29 -50.54 21.31 14.70
CA ARG A 29 -49.21 21.75 14.29
C ARG A 29 -48.63 20.59 13.52
N GLU A 30 -48.55 20.74 12.21
CA GLU A 30 -47.60 19.95 11.39
C GLU A 30 -46.26 20.01 12.15
N ALA A 31 -45.79 18.85 12.55
CA ALA A 31 -44.46 18.73 13.11
C ALA A 31 -43.53 19.20 12.01
N GLU A 32 -42.95 20.38 12.18
CA GLU A 32 -41.90 20.92 11.34
C GLU A 32 -40.79 19.88 11.37
N SER A 33 -40.66 19.08 10.29
CA SER A 33 -39.61 18.06 10.14
C SER A 33 -38.29 18.78 10.30
N ALA A 34 -37.45 18.31 11.23
CA ALA A 34 -36.11 18.84 11.38
C ALA A 34 -35.45 18.90 9.98
N PRO A 35 -34.73 19.97 9.64
CA PRO A 35 -34.13 20.11 8.34
C PRO A 35 -33.24 18.88 8.05
N GLU A 36 -33.52 18.23 6.94
CA GLU A 36 -32.75 17.06 6.49
C GLU A 36 -31.28 17.46 6.38
N GLN A 37 -30.41 16.81 7.15
CA GLN A 37 -29.00 17.13 7.15
C GLN A 37 -28.41 16.85 5.76
N MET A 38 -27.66 17.82 5.22
CA MET A 38 -26.99 17.68 3.93
C MET A 38 -26.02 16.48 3.99
N PRO A 39 -26.12 15.49 3.08
CA PRO A 39 -25.16 14.38 3.02
C PRO A 39 -23.73 14.89 2.82
N GLU A 40 -22.73 14.17 3.35
CA GLU A 40 -21.31 14.53 3.25
C GLU A 40 -20.81 14.73 1.81
N ILE A 41 -21.43 14.05 0.83
CA ILE A 41 -21.13 14.24 -0.60
C ILE A 41 -21.51 15.62 -1.12
N GLY A 42 -22.31 16.40 -0.36
CA GLY A 42 -22.67 17.78 -0.66
C GLY A 42 -23.98 17.96 -1.45
N PHE A 43 -24.74 16.90 -1.70
CA PHE A 43 -26.08 16.97 -2.31
C PHE A 43 -26.94 15.77 -1.93
N HIS A 44 -28.28 15.92 -1.97
CA HIS A 44 -29.27 14.87 -1.66
C HIS A 44 -29.44 13.93 -2.87
N TYR A 45 -28.57 12.93 -2.98
CA TYR A 45 -28.49 12.04 -4.16
C TYR A 45 -29.73 11.15 -4.36
N ASN A 46 -30.54 10.93 -3.31
CA ASN A 46 -31.77 10.10 -3.38
C ASN A 46 -32.86 10.72 -4.26
N HIS A 47 -32.78 12.00 -4.58
CA HIS A 47 -33.74 12.72 -5.41
C HIS A 47 -33.49 12.60 -6.90
N TYR A 48 -32.43 11.90 -7.31
CA TYR A 48 -31.98 11.83 -8.69
C TYR A 48 -31.97 10.42 -9.24
N THR A 49 -32.21 10.28 -10.54
CA THR A 49 -31.95 9.04 -11.25
C THR A 49 -30.44 8.95 -11.52
N VAL A 50 -29.83 7.79 -11.17
CA VAL A 50 -28.39 7.58 -11.30
C VAL A 50 -28.06 6.72 -12.51
N ASP A 51 -27.19 7.20 -13.38
CA ASP A 51 -26.53 6.39 -14.41
C ASP A 51 -25.08 6.14 -14.01
N SER A 52 -24.71 4.86 -13.89
CA SER A 52 -23.36 4.41 -13.55
C SER A 52 -22.62 3.99 -14.82
N THR A 53 -21.57 4.70 -15.15
CA THR A 53 -20.76 4.46 -16.35
C THR A 53 -19.27 4.45 -16.02
N ARG A 54 -18.43 4.28 -17.01
CA ARG A 54 -16.97 4.37 -16.89
C ARG A 54 -16.41 5.31 -17.93
N LEU A 55 -15.26 5.93 -17.62
CA LEU A 55 -14.50 6.70 -18.57
C LEU A 55 -14.00 5.78 -19.70
N LYS A 56 -14.28 6.13 -20.96
CA LYS A 56 -13.87 5.32 -22.11
C LYS A 56 -12.42 5.58 -22.50
N SER A 57 -11.80 4.63 -23.19
CA SER A 57 -10.44 4.82 -23.73
C SER A 57 -10.39 5.99 -24.72
N GLY A 58 -9.44 6.93 -24.51
CA GLY A 58 -9.31 8.14 -25.32
C GLY A 58 -10.35 9.24 -25.04
N GLU A 59 -11.27 9.01 -24.09
CA GLU A 59 -12.27 10.01 -23.69
C GLU A 59 -11.63 11.08 -22.81
N THR A 60 -11.85 12.34 -23.16
CA THR A 60 -11.45 13.50 -22.36
C THR A 60 -12.59 13.93 -21.43
N PHE A 61 -12.31 14.81 -20.47
CA PHE A 61 -13.35 15.38 -19.61
C PHE A 61 -14.50 16.00 -20.41
N SER A 62 -14.19 16.81 -21.43
CA SER A 62 -15.20 17.48 -22.25
C SER A 62 -16.08 16.48 -23.04
N THR A 63 -15.47 15.43 -23.60
CA THR A 63 -16.22 14.39 -24.33
C THR A 63 -17.06 13.52 -23.39
N LEU A 64 -16.58 13.24 -22.17
CA LEU A 64 -17.36 12.60 -21.11
C LEU A 64 -18.59 13.44 -20.76
N MET A 65 -18.41 14.73 -20.45
CA MET A 65 -19.50 15.63 -20.07
C MET A 65 -20.52 15.80 -21.22
N SER A 66 -20.08 15.89 -22.46
CA SER A 66 -20.96 15.93 -23.63
C SER A 66 -21.77 14.63 -23.79
N ARG A 67 -21.15 13.46 -23.57
CA ARG A 67 -21.83 12.16 -23.59
C ARG A 67 -22.89 12.04 -22.49
N LEU A 68 -22.68 12.68 -21.35
CA LEU A 68 -23.65 12.72 -20.23
C LEU A 68 -24.71 13.79 -20.39
N GLY A 69 -24.67 14.60 -21.47
CA GLY A 69 -25.68 15.59 -21.80
C GLY A 69 -25.36 17.02 -21.35
N LEU A 70 -24.12 17.31 -20.91
CA LEU A 70 -23.72 18.68 -20.58
C LEU A 70 -23.24 19.45 -21.82
N GLY A 71 -23.75 20.64 -21.99
CA GLY A 71 -23.36 21.52 -23.11
C GLY A 71 -21.88 21.96 -23.01
N ASN A 72 -21.26 22.24 -24.18
CA ASN A 72 -19.83 22.56 -24.28
C ASN A 72 -19.41 23.77 -23.46
N GLN A 73 -20.24 24.80 -23.36
CA GLN A 73 -19.92 26.03 -22.60
C GLN A 73 -19.83 25.73 -21.08
N ALA A 74 -20.78 24.99 -20.54
CA ALA A 74 -20.77 24.58 -19.13
C ALA A 74 -19.58 23.64 -18.85
N SER A 75 -19.32 22.68 -19.74
CA SER A 75 -18.16 21.77 -19.63
C SER A 75 -16.84 22.55 -19.60
N TYR A 76 -16.65 23.54 -20.46
CA TYR A 76 -15.47 24.40 -20.47
C TYR A 76 -15.30 25.18 -19.16
N ARG A 77 -16.39 25.77 -18.64
CA ARG A 77 -16.37 26.48 -17.34
C ARG A 77 -16.01 25.57 -16.19
N LEU A 78 -16.55 24.35 -16.14
CA LEU A 78 -16.15 23.36 -15.12
C LEU A 78 -14.66 22.99 -15.24
N THR A 79 -14.11 22.89 -16.47
CA THR A 79 -12.69 22.64 -16.68
C THR A 79 -11.81 23.71 -16.01
N THR A 80 -12.19 25.00 -16.14
CA THR A 80 -11.43 26.10 -15.50
C THR A 80 -11.53 26.12 -13.98
N MET A 81 -12.57 25.51 -13.39
CA MET A 81 -12.77 25.41 -11.94
C MET A 81 -11.97 24.26 -11.30
N CYS A 82 -11.40 23.37 -12.12
CA CYS A 82 -10.73 22.16 -11.63
C CYS A 82 -9.27 22.38 -11.21
N ASP A 83 -8.61 23.49 -11.56
CA ASP A 83 -7.16 23.69 -11.55
C ASP A 83 -6.43 23.25 -10.26
N THR A 84 -7.08 23.37 -9.10
CA THR A 84 -6.50 22.96 -7.80
C THR A 84 -7.10 21.67 -7.23
N LEU A 85 -8.19 21.17 -7.80
CA LEU A 85 -8.97 20.06 -7.25
C LEU A 85 -8.64 18.72 -7.91
N ILE A 86 -8.49 18.73 -9.23
CA ILE A 86 -8.21 17.53 -10.03
C ILE A 86 -7.43 17.88 -11.30
N ASP A 87 -6.41 17.12 -11.61
CA ASP A 87 -5.71 17.22 -12.91
C ASP A 87 -6.46 16.39 -13.95
N LEU A 88 -7.28 17.06 -14.75
CA LEU A 88 -8.11 16.43 -15.80
C LEU A 88 -7.31 15.69 -16.89
N ARG A 89 -5.98 15.92 -16.97
CA ARG A 89 -5.09 15.17 -17.88
C ARG A 89 -4.73 13.79 -17.37
N LYS A 90 -5.00 13.51 -16.08
CA LYS A 90 -4.70 12.24 -15.39
C LYS A 90 -5.91 11.34 -15.25
N LEU A 91 -7.04 11.68 -15.86
CA LEU A 91 -8.20 10.81 -15.90
C LEU A 91 -7.84 9.48 -16.58
N LYS A 92 -8.27 8.37 -16.01
CA LYS A 92 -7.91 7.03 -16.48
C LYS A 92 -9.12 6.34 -17.11
N ALA A 93 -8.93 5.77 -18.29
CA ALA A 93 -9.93 4.88 -18.88
C ALA A 93 -10.28 3.75 -17.92
N GLY A 94 -11.57 3.49 -17.74
CA GLY A 94 -12.08 2.49 -16.81
C GLY A 94 -12.47 3.04 -15.43
N ASP A 95 -12.08 4.26 -15.06
CA ASP A 95 -12.50 4.86 -13.80
C ASP A 95 -14.01 5.02 -13.73
N PRO A 96 -14.63 4.75 -12.56
CA PRO A 96 -16.08 4.86 -12.40
C PRO A 96 -16.55 6.32 -12.46
N VAL A 97 -17.72 6.50 -13.08
CA VAL A 97 -18.40 7.80 -13.16
C VAL A 97 -19.88 7.58 -12.86
N ARG A 98 -20.45 8.36 -11.96
CA ARG A 98 -21.90 8.38 -11.69
C ARG A 98 -22.48 9.71 -12.10
N ALA A 99 -23.49 9.68 -12.97
CA ALA A 99 -24.24 10.84 -13.43
C ALA A 99 -25.61 10.85 -12.75
N TYR A 100 -26.00 11.97 -12.19
CA TYR A 100 -27.24 12.17 -11.45
C TYR A 100 -28.16 13.10 -12.24
N TYR A 101 -29.35 12.58 -12.58
CA TYR A 101 -30.29 13.28 -13.42
C TYR A 101 -31.59 13.59 -12.67
N ASP A 102 -32.03 14.84 -12.81
CA ASP A 102 -33.36 15.25 -12.44
C ASP A 102 -34.34 14.84 -13.54
N THR A 103 -35.37 14.12 -13.16
CA THR A 103 -36.45 13.65 -14.06
C THR A 103 -37.80 14.33 -13.79
N THR A 104 -37.82 15.29 -12.84
CA THR A 104 -39.02 16.09 -12.55
C THR A 104 -39.34 16.98 -13.77
N GLY A 105 -40.56 16.84 -14.29
CA GLY A 105 -40.97 17.61 -15.48
C GLY A 105 -40.86 16.86 -16.83
N GLY A 106 -40.57 15.55 -16.83
CA GLY A 106 -40.59 14.72 -18.02
C GLY A 106 -39.36 14.82 -18.91
N THR A 107 -38.38 15.66 -18.56
CA THR A 107 -37.10 15.78 -19.29
C THR A 107 -35.95 15.39 -18.35
N GLN A 108 -35.09 14.51 -18.82
CA GLN A 108 -33.90 14.08 -18.05
C GLN A 108 -32.82 15.20 -18.14
N THR A 109 -32.50 15.81 -17.00
CA THR A 109 -31.54 16.92 -16.92
C THR A 109 -30.38 16.55 -15.99
N LEU A 110 -29.14 16.64 -16.48
CA LEU A 110 -27.93 16.34 -15.72
C LEU A 110 -27.73 17.40 -14.62
N ARG A 111 -27.69 16.96 -13.37
CA ARG A 111 -27.47 17.80 -12.19
C ARG A 111 -26.07 17.67 -11.62
N TYR A 112 -25.59 16.44 -11.40
CA TYR A 112 -24.27 16.18 -10.85
C TYR A 112 -23.57 15.06 -11.59
N VAL A 113 -22.25 15.16 -11.64
CA VAL A 113 -21.35 14.09 -12.08
C VAL A 113 -20.36 13.83 -10.95
N VAL A 114 -20.22 12.58 -10.52
CA VAL A 114 -19.24 12.13 -9.52
C VAL A 114 -18.22 11.26 -10.25
N TYR A 115 -16.99 11.74 -10.32
CA TYR A 115 -15.85 11.01 -10.87
C TYR A 115 -15.09 10.38 -9.69
N GLU A 116 -15.01 9.06 -9.64
CA GLU A 116 -14.32 8.32 -8.58
C GLU A 116 -12.84 8.15 -8.96
N GLN A 117 -11.96 8.89 -8.29
CA GLN A 117 -10.50 8.81 -8.51
C GLN A 117 -9.92 7.51 -7.96
N ASP A 118 -10.47 7.05 -6.82
CA ASP A 118 -10.20 5.76 -6.18
C ASP A 118 -11.38 5.39 -5.25
N LYS A 119 -11.22 4.37 -4.43
CA LYS A 119 -12.29 3.91 -3.52
C LYS A 119 -12.71 4.92 -2.45
N VAL A 120 -11.86 5.88 -2.14
CA VAL A 120 -12.07 6.90 -1.09
C VAL A 120 -12.38 8.25 -1.70
N ARG A 121 -11.61 8.66 -2.70
CA ARG A 121 -11.63 10.02 -3.25
C ARG A 121 -12.48 10.12 -4.48
N SER A 122 -13.37 11.11 -4.48
CA SER A 122 -14.19 11.47 -5.63
C SER A 122 -14.14 12.98 -5.89
N THR A 123 -14.34 13.39 -7.14
CA THR A 123 -14.59 14.78 -7.48
C THR A 123 -16.03 14.90 -7.96
N VAL A 124 -16.77 15.83 -7.37
CA VAL A 124 -18.16 16.13 -7.68
C VAL A 124 -18.23 17.38 -8.54
N PHE A 125 -18.97 17.28 -9.63
CA PHE A 125 -19.23 18.37 -10.57
C PHE A 125 -20.72 18.69 -10.51
N GLN A 126 -21.11 19.89 -10.08
CA GLN A 126 -22.46 20.42 -10.19
C GLN A 126 -22.63 21.04 -11.57
N CYS A 127 -23.61 20.54 -12.34
CA CYS A 127 -23.75 20.80 -13.78
C CYS A 127 -24.86 21.78 -14.13
N LEU A 128 -25.73 22.11 -13.17
CA LEU A 128 -26.89 23.00 -13.39
C LEU A 128 -27.05 23.98 -12.24
N ASP A 129 -27.83 25.06 -12.46
CA ASP A 129 -28.10 26.21 -11.59
C ASP A 129 -26.82 27.05 -11.33
N SER A 130 -25.97 26.66 -10.43
CA SER A 130 -24.64 27.21 -10.23
C SER A 130 -23.58 26.14 -10.49
N LEU A 131 -22.71 26.34 -11.48
CA LEU A 131 -21.60 25.40 -11.72
C LEU A 131 -20.64 25.42 -10.51
N ALA A 132 -20.31 24.25 -9.99
CA ALA A 132 -19.39 24.09 -8.88
C ALA A 132 -18.59 22.78 -9.00
N VAL A 133 -17.41 22.75 -8.37
CA VAL A 133 -16.56 21.56 -8.30
C VAL A 133 -16.01 21.44 -6.88
N TRP A 134 -16.07 20.25 -6.31
CA TRP A 134 -15.46 19.97 -5.01
C TRP A 134 -15.01 18.52 -4.90
N ASN A 135 -14.08 18.26 -3.99
CA ASN A 135 -13.67 16.89 -3.65
C ASN A 135 -14.50 16.36 -2.49
N TYR A 136 -14.85 15.10 -2.57
CA TYR A 136 -15.48 14.33 -1.51
C TYR A 136 -14.63 13.10 -1.19
N ASN A 137 -14.37 12.89 0.10
CA ASN A 137 -13.69 11.71 0.59
C ASN A 137 -14.68 10.90 1.43
N LYS A 138 -14.86 9.63 1.07
CA LYS A 138 -15.65 8.71 1.91
C LYS A 138 -14.97 8.54 3.26
N PRO A 139 -15.74 8.33 4.33
CA PRO A 139 -15.18 8.05 5.64
C PRO A 139 -14.33 6.78 5.61
N VAL A 140 -13.19 6.85 6.28
CA VAL A 140 -12.22 5.76 6.36
C VAL A 140 -12.02 5.39 7.81
N GLU A 141 -12.25 4.13 8.14
CA GLU A 141 -11.99 3.56 9.46
C GLU A 141 -10.55 3.08 9.54
N ARG A 142 -9.82 3.46 10.60
CA ARG A 142 -8.49 2.92 10.91
C ARG A 142 -8.63 1.73 11.84
N GLN A 143 -8.03 0.62 11.44
CA GLN A 143 -8.07 -0.63 12.20
C GLN A 143 -6.66 -1.10 12.51
N ARG A 144 -6.39 -1.39 13.81
CA ARG A 144 -5.20 -2.14 14.21
C ARG A 144 -5.42 -3.62 13.94
N ARG A 145 -4.43 -4.28 13.36
CA ARG A 145 -4.52 -5.67 12.94
C ARG A 145 -3.26 -6.44 13.32
N PHE A 146 -3.46 -7.73 13.55
CA PHE A 146 -2.41 -8.71 13.72
C PHE A 146 -2.48 -9.76 12.61
N ALA A 147 -1.34 -10.17 12.07
CA ALA A 147 -1.24 -11.28 11.15
C ALA A 147 -0.13 -12.23 11.60
N ASP A 148 -0.42 -13.53 11.57
CA ASP A 148 0.50 -14.61 11.88
C ASP A 148 0.49 -15.60 10.71
N VAL A 149 1.58 -15.65 9.96
CA VAL A 149 1.63 -16.38 8.69
C VAL A 149 2.86 -17.26 8.62
N THR A 150 2.64 -18.57 8.56
CA THR A 150 3.69 -19.54 8.28
C THR A 150 3.69 -19.90 6.81
N ILE A 151 4.85 -19.81 6.16
CA ILE A 151 5.02 -20.12 4.74
C ILE A 151 4.90 -21.62 4.53
N ARG A 152 3.97 -22.01 3.68
CA ARG A 152 3.70 -23.39 3.25
C ARG A 152 3.98 -23.60 1.78
N THR A 153 3.62 -22.64 0.96
CA THR A 153 3.77 -22.67 -0.51
C THR A 153 4.62 -21.51 -1.01
N SER A 154 4.18 -20.29 -0.76
CA SER A 154 4.90 -19.06 -1.07
C SER A 154 4.43 -17.93 -0.16
N LEU A 155 5.31 -16.96 0.11
CA LEU A 155 4.92 -15.76 0.88
C LEU A 155 3.63 -15.13 0.35
N TRP A 156 3.54 -14.95 -0.97
CA TRP A 156 2.38 -14.31 -1.60
C TRP A 156 1.08 -15.06 -1.32
N ASN A 157 1.04 -16.36 -1.64
CA ASN A 157 -0.16 -17.16 -1.50
C ASN A 157 -0.57 -17.34 -0.02
N ASP A 158 0.40 -17.62 0.84
CA ASP A 158 0.12 -17.89 2.24
C ASP A 158 -0.31 -16.61 3.00
N MET A 159 0.27 -15.45 2.66
CA MET A 159 -0.17 -14.16 3.19
C MET A 159 -1.60 -13.81 2.74
N LEU A 160 -1.92 -13.98 1.45
CA LEU A 160 -3.28 -13.75 0.95
C LEU A 160 -4.30 -14.70 1.58
N SER A 161 -3.94 -15.98 1.76
CA SER A 161 -4.79 -16.97 2.42
C SER A 161 -5.04 -16.66 3.90
N ALA A 162 -4.11 -15.96 4.55
CA ALA A 162 -4.26 -15.45 5.92
C ALA A 162 -5.02 -14.12 6.00
N GLY A 163 -5.59 -13.63 4.88
CA GLY A 163 -6.35 -12.38 4.83
C GLY A 163 -5.51 -11.11 4.71
N ALA A 164 -4.19 -11.24 4.53
CA ALA A 164 -3.33 -10.10 4.25
C ALA A 164 -3.57 -9.55 2.83
N THR A 165 -3.33 -8.25 2.65
CA THR A 165 -3.45 -7.63 1.33
C THR A 165 -2.13 -7.64 0.57
N PRO A 166 -2.14 -7.53 -0.78
CA PRO A 166 -0.92 -7.30 -1.56
C PRO A 166 -0.08 -6.12 -1.05
N ASN A 167 -0.73 -5.06 -0.59
CA ASN A 167 -0.06 -3.89 -0.04
C ASN A 167 0.75 -4.20 1.22
N LEU A 168 0.26 -5.07 2.12
CA LEU A 168 1.01 -5.50 3.31
C LEU A 168 2.25 -6.29 2.91
N ILE A 169 2.14 -7.20 1.93
CA ILE A 169 3.27 -7.97 1.42
C ILE A 169 4.36 -7.04 0.85
N MET A 170 3.95 -6.01 0.08
CA MET A 170 4.87 -5.01 -0.45
C MET A 170 5.55 -4.22 0.68
N ARG A 171 4.81 -3.81 1.72
CA ARG A 171 5.37 -3.11 2.89
C ARG A 171 6.40 -3.96 3.62
N LEU A 172 6.14 -5.25 3.84
CA LEU A 172 7.11 -6.15 4.45
C LEU A 172 8.38 -6.29 3.60
N SER A 173 8.21 -6.40 2.29
CA SER A 173 9.35 -6.42 1.38
C SER A 173 10.21 -5.15 1.49
N ASP A 174 9.58 -3.98 1.59
CA ASP A 174 10.31 -2.72 1.77
C ASP A 174 11.01 -2.64 3.14
N ILE A 175 10.40 -3.16 4.20
CA ILE A 175 10.97 -3.17 5.56
C ILE A 175 12.19 -4.09 5.63
N TYR A 176 12.07 -5.29 5.09
CA TYR A 176 13.08 -6.34 5.22
C TYR A 176 14.08 -6.40 4.07
N GLN A 177 14.01 -5.52 3.08
CA GLN A 177 14.86 -5.54 1.87
C GLN A 177 16.37 -5.58 2.14
N TRP A 178 16.79 -5.20 3.34
CA TRP A 178 18.20 -5.24 3.77
C TRP A 178 18.56 -6.47 4.62
N SER A 179 17.55 -7.15 5.19
CA SER A 179 17.75 -8.17 6.22
C SER A 179 17.36 -9.56 5.75
N ILE A 180 16.36 -9.67 4.87
CA ILE A 180 15.82 -10.92 4.36
C ILE A 180 15.85 -10.89 2.83
N ASN A 181 16.32 -11.98 2.24
CA ASN A 181 16.14 -12.21 0.80
C ASN A 181 14.86 -13.01 0.59
N PHE A 182 13.81 -12.35 0.14
CA PHE A 182 12.50 -12.95 -0.11
C PHE A 182 12.50 -14.07 -1.18
N PHE A 183 13.55 -14.15 -1.99
CA PHE A 183 13.73 -15.25 -2.96
C PHE A 183 14.25 -16.54 -2.33
N THR A 184 14.70 -16.50 -1.09
CA THR A 184 15.26 -17.66 -0.38
C THR A 184 14.39 -18.14 0.77
N LEU A 185 13.20 -17.58 0.93
CA LEU A 185 12.23 -18.02 1.91
C LEU A 185 11.87 -19.49 1.72
N GLN A 186 11.71 -20.22 2.83
CA GLN A 186 11.48 -21.65 2.84
C GLN A 186 10.15 -21.98 3.53
N GLN A 187 9.65 -23.15 3.24
CA GLN A 187 8.53 -23.72 3.98
C GLN A 187 8.89 -23.84 5.45
N GLY A 188 8.05 -23.29 6.34
CA GLY A 188 8.25 -23.22 7.78
C GLY A 188 8.73 -21.85 8.28
N ASP A 189 9.19 -20.95 7.39
CA ASP A 189 9.44 -19.57 7.75
C ASP A 189 8.14 -18.90 8.18
N ARG A 190 8.18 -18.01 9.19
CA ARG A 190 6.99 -17.40 9.78
C ARG A 190 7.13 -15.90 9.91
N PHE A 191 6.05 -15.18 9.64
CA PHE A 191 5.93 -13.74 9.89
C PHE A 191 4.81 -13.47 10.89
N ARG A 192 5.09 -12.68 11.94
CA ARG A 192 4.12 -12.14 12.89
C ARG A 192 4.16 -10.63 12.79
N ILE A 193 3.01 -9.98 12.56
CA ILE A 193 2.98 -8.59 12.10
C ILE A 193 1.89 -7.83 12.84
N ILE A 194 2.22 -6.67 13.42
CA ILE A 194 1.28 -5.71 13.98
C ILE A 194 1.26 -4.49 13.07
N TYR A 195 0.08 -4.14 12.55
CA TYR A 195 -0.05 -3.05 11.59
C TYR A 195 -1.40 -2.34 11.69
N ASN A 196 -1.46 -1.12 11.16
CA ASN A 196 -2.70 -0.40 10.95
C ASN A 196 -3.07 -0.44 9.47
N GLN A 197 -4.38 -0.59 9.22
CA GLN A 197 -4.96 -0.50 7.89
C GLN A 197 -6.12 0.48 7.89
N SER A 198 -6.37 1.08 6.73
CA SER A 198 -7.53 1.91 6.47
C SER A 198 -8.58 1.12 5.71
N VAL A 199 -9.81 1.15 6.18
CA VAL A 199 -10.97 0.44 5.61
C VAL A 199 -12.03 1.45 5.18
N CYS A 200 -12.53 1.32 3.96
CA CYS A 200 -13.63 2.10 3.42
C CYS A 200 -14.72 1.15 2.90
N GLU A 201 -15.93 1.31 3.36
CA GLU A 201 -17.08 0.46 2.97
C GLU A 201 -16.79 -1.05 3.11
N GLY A 202 -16.08 -1.45 4.16
CA GLY A 202 -15.70 -2.86 4.42
C GLY A 202 -14.50 -3.38 3.63
N GLU A 203 -13.89 -2.58 2.74
CA GLU A 203 -12.72 -2.98 1.97
C GLU A 203 -11.45 -2.27 2.45
N VAL A 204 -10.35 -3.00 2.54
CA VAL A 204 -9.03 -2.42 2.87
C VAL A 204 -8.54 -1.56 1.70
N VAL A 205 -8.39 -0.26 1.95
CA VAL A 205 -7.96 0.73 0.93
C VAL A 205 -6.49 1.10 1.07
N ALA A 206 -5.91 0.98 2.27
CA ALA A 206 -4.50 1.23 2.50
C ALA A 206 -3.96 0.40 3.66
N ILE A 207 -2.65 0.15 3.65
CA ILE A 207 -1.86 -0.22 4.82
C ILE A 207 -1.15 1.05 5.28
N ASP A 208 -1.53 1.56 6.45
CA ASP A 208 -1.04 2.85 6.93
C ASP A 208 0.36 2.70 7.51
N THR A 209 0.51 1.82 8.49
CA THR A 209 1.74 1.66 9.25
C THR A 209 1.92 0.21 9.66
N VAL A 210 3.11 -0.35 9.46
CA VAL A 210 3.55 -1.58 10.12
C VAL A 210 4.32 -1.14 11.37
N HIS A 211 3.80 -1.43 12.55
CA HIS A 211 4.40 -1.04 13.82
C HIS A 211 5.52 -1.99 14.23
N PHE A 212 5.26 -3.27 14.04
CA PHE A 212 6.16 -4.34 14.40
C PHE A 212 6.02 -5.50 13.42
N SER A 213 7.11 -6.16 13.12
CA SER A 213 7.09 -7.45 12.45
C SER A 213 8.24 -8.30 12.97
N LEU A 214 7.97 -9.59 13.17
CA LEU A 214 8.96 -10.58 13.52
C LEU A 214 8.98 -11.67 12.46
N PHE A 215 10.14 -11.88 11.87
CA PHE A 215 10.45 -12.99 10.99
C PHE A 215 11.18 -14.07 11.78
N ASP A 216 10.63 -15.28 11.77
CA ASP A 216 11.24 -16.49 12.32
C ASP A 216 11.59 -17.42 11.15
N GLY A 217 12.87 -17.52 10.81
CA GLY A 217 13.35 -18.44 9.79
C GLY A 217 13.46 -19.86 10.34
N LYS A 218 13.13 -20.85 9.50
CA LYS A 218 13.27 -22.26 9.80
C LYS A 218 14.70 -22.66 10.21
N ASP A 219 15.69 -21.88 9.75
CA ASP A 219 17.11 -22.04 10.09
C ASP A 219 17.48 -21.49 11.48
N GLY A 220 16.49 -21.01 12.26
CA GLY A 220 16.67 -20.36 13.55
C GLY A 220 17.05 -18.89 13.47
N LYS A 221 17.05 -18.31 12.29
CA LYS A 221 17.27 -16.88 12.10
C LYS A 221 16.03 -16.09 12.51
N GLU A 222 16.18 -15.23 13.51
CA GLU A 222 15.15 -14.29 13.94
C GLU A 222 15.51 -12.87 13.51
N VAL A 223 14.57 -12.15 12.91
CA VAL A 223 14.74 -10.73 12.54
C VAL A 223 13.51 -9.94 12.95
N ALA A 224 13.65 -9.15 14.00
CA ALA A 224 12.62 -8.19 14.38
C ALA A 224 12.73 -6.91 13.53
N ALA A 225 11.60 -6.28 13.28
CA ALA A 225 11.48 -4.96 12.68
C ALA A 225 10.55 -4.12 13.54
N VAL A 226 11.12 -3.24 14.34
CA VAL A 226 10.41 -2.34 15.25
C VAL A 226 10.41 -0.94 14.67
N LEU A 227 9.24 -0.39 14.38
CA LEU A 227 9.12 1.02 14.01
C LEU A 227 9.32 1.87 15.26
N PHE A 228 10.37 2.68 15.28
CA PHE A 228 10.66 3.59 16.38
C PHE A 228 11.15 4.93 15.83
N ASP A 229 10.43 6.00 16.17
CA ASP A 229 10.75 7.35 15.75
C ASP A 229 11.62 8.04 16.83
N THR A 230 12.79 8.47 16.44
CA THR A 230 13.70 9.22 17.31
C THR A 230 13.42 10.73 17.36
N GLY A 231 12.41 11.21 16.61
CA GLY A 231 12.09 12.64 16.53
C GLY A 231 13.13 13.49 15.79
N THR A 232 14.14 12.89 15.18
CA THR A 232 15.24 13.61 14.50
C THR A 232 14.99 13.88 13.04
N GLY A 233 13.70 13.74 12.57
CA GLY A 233 13.30 14.08 11.20
C GLY A 233 13.74 13.08 10.12
N GLY A 234 14.21 11.91 10.50
CA GLY A 234 14.41 10.77 9.59
C GLY A 234 13.08 10.08 9.30
N SER A 235 12.83 9.71 8.05
CA SER A 235 11.68 8.88 7.68
C SER A 235 11.64 7.60 8.53
N ASN A 236 10.45 7.13 8.88
CA ASN A 236 10.14 5.89 9.62
C ASN A 236 11.23 4.85 9.52
N THR A 237 12.06 4.73 10.56
CA THR A 237 13.20 3.82 10.57
C THR A 237 12.84 2.58 11.38
N TYR A 238 13.07 1.42 10.80
CA TYR A 238 12.92 0.13 11.48
C TYR A 238 14.25 -0.31 12.11
N TRP A 239 14.15 -0.81 13.32
CA TRP A 239 15.28 -1.27 14.13
C TRP A 239 15.11 -2.73 14.48
N ASP A 240 16.22 -3.47 14.53
CA ASP A 240 16.22 -4.83 15.05
C ASP A 240 16.08 -4.84 16.59
N LYS A 241 15.96 -6.02 17.19
CA LYS A 241 15.85 -6.18 18.64
C LYS A 241 17.01 -5.62 19.45
N GLY A 242 18.15 -5.39 18.84
CA GLY A 242 19.35 -4.78 19.46
C GLY A 242 19.41 -3.27 19.28
N GLY A 243 18.39 -2.64 18.68
CA GLY A 243 18.43 -1.20 18.36
C GLY A 243 19.41 -0.88 17.23
N VAL A 244 19.68 -1.85 16.34
CA VAL A 244 20.47 -1.59 15.12
C VAL A 244 19.50 -1.38 13.97
N SER A 245 19.71 -0.29 13.20
CA SER A 245 18.84 0.00 12.06
C SER A 245 18.83 -1.15 11.05
N LEU A 246 17.64 -1.52 10.56
CA LEU A 246 17.51 -2.51 9.48
C LEU A 246 18.06 -1.99 8.16
N LYS A 247 18.10 -0.68 7.96
CA LYS A 247 18.71 -0.08 6.76
C LYS A 247 20.20 -0.39 6.73
N ARG A 248 20.66 -1.01 5.66
CA ARG A 248 22.04 -1.43 5.45
C ARG A 248 22.62 -0.77 4.20
N MET A 249 23.96 -0.85 4.06
CA MET A 249 24.65 -0.30 2.89
C MET A 249 24.15 -0.89 1.58
N PHE A 250 23.73 -2.18 1.59
CA PHE A 250 23.25 -2.88 0.39
C PHE A 250 21.93 -3.58 0.63
N LEU A 251 21.05 -3.55 -0.37
CA LEU A 251 19.86 -4.40 -0.47
C LEU A 251 20.29 -5.87 -0.61
N LYS A 252 19.48 -6.77 -0.11
CA LYS A 252 19.70 -8.22 -0.27
C LYS A 252 19.43 -8.74 -1.69
N ALA A 253 18.64 -8.00 -2.48
CA ALA A 253 18.37 -8.34 -3.87
C ALA A 253 18.14 -7.06 -4.71
N PRO A 254 18.50 -7.07 -6.00
CA PRO A 254 18.32 -5.94 -6.92
C PRO A 254 16.92 -5.89 -7.55
N LEU A 255 16.07 -6.85 -7.26
CA LEU A 255 14.69 -6.99 -7.79
C LEU A 255 13.72 -7.27 -6.66
N LYS A 256 12.44 -6.88 -6.88
CA LYS A 256 11.32 -7.28 -6.02
C LYS A 256 10.63 -8.50 -6.66
N TYR A 257 10.33 -9.53 -5.85
CA TYR A 257 9.51 -10.71 -6.20
C TYR A 257 9.91 -11.49 -7.48
N ASN A 258 10.94 -12.34 -7.38
CA ASN A 258 11.33 -13.23 -8.47
C ASN A 258 11.99 -14.51 -7.96
N ARG A 259 12.25 -15.44 -8.88
CA ARG A 259 12.88 -16.74 -8.60
C ARG A 259 14.36 -16.70 -8.95
N ILE A 260 15.22 -17.22 -8.08
CA ILE A 260 16.62 -17.51 -8.43
C ILE A 260 16.65 -18.70 -9.40
N SER A 261 17.12 -18.48 -10.60
CA SER A 261 17.27 -19.52 -11.63
C SER A 261 18.66 -20.16 -11.63
N SER A 262 19.69 -19.42 -11.19
CA SER A 262 21.04 -19.94 -11.07
C SER A 262 21.78 -19.28 -9.91
N ARG A 263 22.51 -20.08 -9.14
CA ARG A 263 23.30 -19.60 -7.99
C ARG A 263 24.76 -19.37 -8.38
N PHE A 264 25.44 -18.58 -7.56
CA PHE A 264 26.88 -18.37 -7.62
C PHE A 264 27.64 -19.70 -7.45
N SER A 265 28.70 -19.91 -8.29
CA SER A 265 29.58 -21.07 -8.17
C SER A 265 30.93 -20.77 -8.85
N TYR A 266 32.00 -21.10 -8.21
CA TYR A 266 33.33 -21.07 -8.85
C TYR A 266 33.58 -22.25 -9.82
N SER A 267 32.79 -23.34 -9.71
CA SER A 267 32.95 -24.54 -10.54
C SER A 267 31.58 -25.14 -10.89
N ARG A 268 30.93 -24.63 -11.95
CA ARG A 268 29.66 -25.14 -12.44
C ARG A 268 29.86 -25.87 -13.77
N LYS A 269 29.32 -27.08 -13.88
CA LYS A 269 29.22 -27.78 -15.16
C LYS A 269 28.20 -27.07 -16.04
N HIS A 270 28.65 -26.59 -17.21
CA HIS A 270 27.76 -25.87 -18.14
C HIS A 270 26.72 -26.85 -18.70
N PRO A 271 25.38 -26.52 -18.61
CA PRO A 271 24.31 -27.47 -18.93
C PRO A 271 24.34 -27.95 -20.39
N VAL A 272 24.85 -27.13 -21.31
CA VAL A 272 24.88 -27.44 -22.73
C VAL A 272 26.24 -28.04 -23.17
N THR A 273 27.36 -27.45 -22.73
CA THR A 273 28.70 -27.82 -23.20
C THR A 273 29.39 -28.84 -22.32
N GLY A 274 28.87 -29.14 -21.12
CA GLY A 274 29.50 -30.04 -20.14
C GLY A 274 30.79 -29.51 -19.53
N LYS A 275 31.35 -28.40 -20.03
CA LYS A 275 32.61 -27.82 -19.53
C LYS A 275 32.40 -27.18 -18.16
N VAL A 276 33.33 -27.36 -17.25
CA VAL A 276 33.33 -26.67 -15.96
C VAL A 276 33.73 -25.22 -16.18
N LYS A 277 32.86 -24.30 -15.81
CA LYS A 277 33.08 -22.85 -15.90
C LYS A 277 32.53 -22.17 -14.63
N ALA A 278 33.26 -21.20 -14.11
CA ALA A 278 32.77 -20.35 -13.02
C ALA A 278 31.53 -19.56 -13.46
N HIS A 279 30.52 -19.51 -12.60
CA HIS A 279 29.38 -18.63 -12.70
C HIS A 279 29.39 -17.69 -11.49
N THR A 280 30.12 -16.58 -11.60
CA THR A 280 30.30 -15.60 -10.51
C THR A 280 29.17 -14.60 -10.46
N ALA A 281 27.92 -15.11 -10.54
CA ALA A 281 26.68 -14.35 -10.55
C ALA A 281 25.57 -15.09 -9.82
N VAL A 282 24.50 -14.37 -9.49
CA VAL A 282 23.18 -14.93 -9.22
C VAL A 282 22.24 -14.49 -10.33
N ASP A 283 21.57 -15.46 -10.96
CA ASP A 283 20.59 -15.17 -12.01
C ASP A 283 19.18 -15.13 -11.39
N TYR A 284 18.51 -13.99 -11.54
CA TYR A 284 17.13 -13.78 -11.12
C TYR A 284 16.21 -13.86 -12.34
N ALA A 285 15.41 -14.94 -12.45
CA ALA A 285 14.40 -15.06 -13.49
C ALA A 285 13.26 -14.08 -13.25
N ALA A 286 13.00 -13.21 -14.21
CA ALA A 286 11.97 -12.20 -14.13
C ALA A 286 11.45 -11.84 -15.53
N PRO A 287 10.17 -11.43 -15.68
CA PRO A 287 9.64 -10.95 -16.95
C PRO A 287 10.44 -9.76 -17.49
N THR A 288 10.54 -9.68 -18.82
CA THR A 288 11.13 -8.49 -19.48
C THR A 288 10.37 -7.24 -19.05
N GLY A 289 11.10 -6.19 -18.68
CA GLY A 289 10.54 -4.92 -18.20
C GLY A 289 10.41 -4.82 -16.69
N THR A 290 10.70 -5.88 -15.92
CA THR A 290 10.78 -5.81 -14.45
C THR A 290 11.85 -4.80 -14.04
N GLU A 291 11.55 -3.93 -13.09
CA GLU A 291 12.47 -2.90 -12.58
C GLU A 291 13.70 -3.51 -11.90
N VAL A 292 14.88 -3.00 -12.26
CA VAL A 292 16.15 -3.34 -11.64
C VAL A 292 16.65 -2.16 -10.83
N GLN A 293 16.92 -2.39 -9.55
CA GLN A 293 17.33 -1.36 -8.59
C GLN A 293 18.83 -1.44 -8.28
N ALA A 294 19.45 -0.28 -8.05
CA ALA A 294 20.80 -0.23 -7.47
C ALA A 294 20.76 -0.78 -6.04
N ILE A 295 21.60 -1.79 -5.74
CA ILE A 295 21.62 -2.38 -4.39
C ILE A 295 22.16 -1.45 -3.32
N GLY A 296 22.88 -0.40 -3.68
CA GLY A 296 23.48 0.57 -2.76
C GLY A 296 23.79 1.88 -3.45
N ASP A 297 24.07 2.90 -2.66
CA ASP A 297 24.58 4.18 -3.14
C ASP A 297 25.88 3.98 -3.91
N GLY A 298 26.07 4.72 -4.99
CA GLY A 298 27.28 4.58 -5.78
C GLY A 298 27.33 5.45 -7.03
N THR A 299 28.36 5.21 -7.85
CA THR A 299 28.55 5.90 -9.12
C THR A 299 28.61 4.87 -10.27
N VAL A 300 27.86 5.11 -11.32
CA VAL A 300 27.84 4.26 -12.50
C VAL A 300 29.19 4.37 -13.22
N THR A 301 29.91 3.26 -13.34
CA THR A 301 31.21 3.16 -14.01
C THR A 301 31.11 2.58 -15.42
N LYS A 302 30.06 1.80 -15.71
CA LYS A 302 29.74 1.31 -17.05
C LYS A 302 28.24 1.35 -17.28
N CYS A 303 27.83 1.76 -18.47
CA CYS A 303 26.42 1.78 -18.92
C CYS A 303 26.44 1.64 -20.45
N GLY A 304 26.04 0.49 -20.97
CA GLY A 304 26.07 0.22 -22.41
C GLY A 304 26.17 -1.26 -22.73
N TRP A 305 26.40 -1.55 -24.00
CA TRP A 305 26.56 -2.92 -24.50
C TRP A 305 27.86 -3.55 -24.01
N ASP A 306 27.77 -4.78 -23.51
CA ASP A 306 28.91 -5.59 -23.12
C ASP A 306 29.23 -6.62 -24.21
N GLY A 307 30.34 -6.43 -24.91
CA GLY A 307 30.76 -7.30 -26.01
C GLY A 307 31.13 -8.74 -25.60
N SER A 308 31.23 -9.03 -24.29
CA SER A 308 31.56 -10.35 -23.75
C SER A 308 30.37 -11.26 -23.45
N GLY A 309 29.18 -10.89 -23.95
CA GLY A 309 27.96 -11.68 -23.80
C GLY A 309 26.95 -11.16 -22.77
N GLY A 310 27.31 -10.20 -21.96
CA GLY A 310 26.42 -9.63 -20.93
C GLY A 310 25.27 -8.73 -21.46
N GLY A 311 25.27 -8.43 -22.78
CA GLY A 311 24.26 -7.58 -23.39
C GLY A 311 24.30 -6.16 -22.85
N ASN A 312 23.15 -5.54 -22.64
CA ASN A 312 23.08 -4.25 -21.99
C ASN A 312 23.44 -4.40 -20.50
N ARG A 313 24.45 -3.66 -20.07
CA ARG A 313 25.03 -3.76 -18.74
C ARG A 313 25.17 -2.41 -18.05
N ILE A 314 24.89 -2.40 -16.75
CA ILE A 314 25.28 -1.34 -15.82
C ILE A 314 26.28 -1.91 -14.83
N ARG A 315 27.33 -1.14 -14.50
CA ARG A 315 28.25 -1.42 -13.39
C ARG A 315 28.30 -0.19 -12.48
N ILE A 316 28.23 -0.43 -11.17
CA ILE A 316 28.22 0.63 -10.15
C ILE A 316 29.38 0.38 -9.20
N LYS A 317 30.15 1.43 -8.92
CA LYS A 317 31.16 1.46 -7.88
C LYS A 317 30.55 2.03 -6.61
N HIS A 318 30.63 1.28 -5.53
CA HIS A 318 30.15 1.64 -4.20
C HIS A 318 31.29 2.03 -3.28
N MET A 319 30.97 2.40 -2.05
CA MET A 319 31.97 2.68 -1.01
C MET A 319 32.71 1.39 -0.61
N GLN A 320 33.79 1.52 0.15
CA GLN A 320 34.59 0.43 0.74
C GLN A 320 35.11 -0.60 -0.27
N GLY A 321 35.23 -0.24 -1.54
CA GLY A 321 35.77 -1.11 -2.58
C GLY A 321 34.80 -2.15 -3.15
N TYR A 322 33.50 -1.99 -2.90
CA TYR A 322 32.46 -2.81 -3.51
C TYR A 322 32.09 -2.33 -4.91
N GLU A 323 31.76 -3.27 -5.77
CA GLU A 323 31.18 -3.00 -7.09
C GLU A 323 30.03 -3.97 -7.36
N SER A 324 28.99 -3.52 -8.07
CA SER A 324 27.91 -4.36 -8.55
C SER A 324 27.73 -4.27 -10.06
N SER A 325 27.22 -5.33 -10.69
CA SER A 325 26.93 -5.37 -12.12
C SER A 325 25.57 -6.01 -12.38
N TYR A 326 24.86 -5.44 -13.35
CA TYR A 326 23.50 -5.79 -13.76
C TYR A 326 23.51 -6.00 -15.27
N MET A 327 23.29 -7.24 -15.73
CA MET A 327 23.42 -7.61 -17.14
C MET A 327 22.12 -8.14 -17.73
N HIS A 328 22.10 -8.31 -19.05
CA HIS A 328 20.98 -8.73 -19.87
C HIS A 328 19.79 -7.77 -19.86
N LEU A 329 20.01 -6.47 -19.54
CA LEU A 329 18.96 -5.47 -19.45
C LEU A 329 18.27 -5.22 -20.79
N SER A 330 16.95 -5.02 -20.80
CA SER A 330 16.20 -4.61 -22.00
C SER A 330 16.47 -3.14 -22.35
N LYS A 331 16.53 -2.28 -21.31
CA LYS A 331 16.81 -0.83 -21.43
C LYS A 331 17.35 -0.28 -20.12
N PHE A 332 18.00 0.87 -20.21
CA PHE A 332 18.43 1.67 -19.05
C PHE A 332 17.29 2.59 -18.60
N ALA A 333 17.23 2.93 -17.32
CA ALA A 333 16.30 3.93 -16.82
C ALA A 333 16.72 5.34 -17.29
N LYS A 334 15.73 6.25 -17.36
CA LYS A 334 15.97 7.63 -17.81
C LYS A 334 17.04 8.31 -16.93
N GLY A 335 18.04 8.91 -17.59
CA GLY A 335 19.12 9.64 -16.92
C GLY A 335 20.30 8.78 -16.43
N ILE A 336 20.24 7.46 -16.56
CA ILE A 336 21.36 6.57 -16.19
C ILE A 336 22.41 6.54 -17.30
N LYS A 337 23.62 6.98 -16.97
CA LYS A 337 24.81 6.97 -17.84
C LYS A 337 26.06 6.88 -16.99
N VAL A 338 27.21 6.64 -17.60
CA VAL A 338 28.50 6.65 -16.92
C VAL A 338 28.71 7.99 -16.19
N GLY A 339 29.15 7.95 -14.94
CA GLY A 339 29.30 9.10 -14.05
C GLY A 339 28.04 9.47 -13.25
N THR A 340 26.87 8.88 -13.54
CA THR A 340 25.65 9.13 -12.76
C THR A 340 25.83 8.63 -11.34
N ARG A 341 25.54 9.46 -10.34
CA ARG A 341 25.35 9.03 -8.95
C ARG A 341 23.95 8.41 -8.80
N VAL A 342 23.90 7.26 -8.17
CA VAL A 342 22.65 6.54 -7.90
C VAL A 342 22.51 6.30 -6.41
N SER A 343 21.27 6.32 -5.93
CA SER A 343 20.91 5.99 -4.56
C SER A 343 20.45 4.53 -4.46
N GLN A 344 20.61 3.94 -3.29
CA GLN A 344 20.07 2.62 -2.97
C GLN A 344 18.56 2.56 -3.26
N GLY A 345 18.10 1.49 -3.93
CA GLY A 345 16.71 1.32 -4.34
C GLY A 345 16.30 2.11 -5.59
N GLN A 346 17.18 2.97 -6.13
CA GLN A 346 16.90 3.69 -7.37
C GLN A 346 16.78 2.72 -8.54
N VAL A 347 15.71 2.85 -9.35
CA VAL A 347 15.57 2.09 -10.60
C VAL A 347 16.65 2.56 -11.59
N ILE A 348 17.48 1.62 -12.05
CA ILE A 348 18.59 1.88 -12.94
C ILE A 348 18.39 1.30 -14.34
N GLY A 349 17.51 0.31 -14.47
CA GLY A 349 17.22 -0.36 -15.72
C GLY A 349 16.09 -1.36 -15.59
N TYR A 350 15.90 -2.17 -16.61
CA TYR A 350 14.79 -3.13 -16.68
C TYR A 350 15.29 -4.47 -17.18
N VAL A 351 14.79 -5.57 -16.61
CA VAL A 351 15.13 -6.93 -17.01
C VAL A 351 14.87 -7.15 -18.50
N GLY A 352 15.72 -7.91 -19.12
CA GLY A 352 15.61 -8.31 -20.52
C GLY A 352 16.22 -9.68 -20.79
N ALA A 353 16.57 -9.89 -22.04
CA ALA A 353 17.27 -11.09 -22.53
C ALA A 353 18.34 -10.71 -23.58
N THR A 354 18.99 -9.55 -23.41
CA THR A 354 20.02 -9.08 -24.35
C THR A 354 21.34 -9.82 -24.16
N GLY A 355 22.14 -9.90 -25.21
CA GLY A 355 23.41 -10.66 -25.19
C GLY A 355 23.20 -12.17 -25.34
N THR A 356 23.94 -12.99 -24.57
CA THR A 356 23.90 -14.46 -24.65
C THR A 356 22.90 -15.09 -23.66
N ALA A 357 21.84 -14.41 -23.33
CA ALA A 357 20.78 -14.91 -22.43
C ALA A 357 19.91 -15.96 -23.12
N THR A 358 19.55 -17.04 -22.43
CA THR A 358 18.62 -18.07 -22.92
C THR A 358 17.15 -17.74 -22.70
N GLY A 359 16.85 -16.71 -21.90
CA GLY A 359 15.51 -16.22 -21.59
C GLY A 359 15.59 -15.00 -20.69
N PRO A 360 14.45 -14.34 -20.38
CA PRO A 360 14.45 -13.13 -19.57
C PRO A 360 14.94 -13.42 -18.14
N HIS A 361 16.05 -12.77 -17.76
CA HIS A 361 16.61 -12.82 -16.41
C HIS A 361 17.58 -11.66 -16.17
N LEU A 362 17.93 -11.43 -14.92
CA LEU A 362 19.02 -10.55 -14.52
C LEU A 362 20.20 -11.40 -14.06
N ASP A 363 21.36 -11.29 -14.72
CA ASP A 363 22.65 -11.75 -14.19
C ASP A 363 23.19 -10.64 -13.28
N PHE A 364 23.26 -10.94 -11.98
CA PHE A 364 23.66 -10.00 -10.94
C PHE A 364 24.96 -10.44 -10.27
N ARG A 365 25.92 -9.52 -10.20
CA ARG A 365 27.26 -9.80 -9.66
C ARG A 365 27.68 -8.75 -8.66
N ILE A 366 28.47 -9.18 -7.67
CA ILE A 366 29.13 -8.31 -6.68
C ILE A 366 30.62 -8.64 -6.62
N TRP A 367 31.40 -7.61 -6.46
CA TRP A 367 32.84 -7.72 -6.15
C TRP A 367 33.12 -6.95 -4.87
N GLU A 368 34.00 -7.51 -4.05
CA GLU A 368 34.62 -6.84 -2.91
C GLU A 368 36.12 -6.75 -3.17
N LYS A 369 36.67 -5.52 -3.23
CA LYS A 369 38.10 -5.25 -3.53
C LYS A 369 38.60 -6.02 -4.75
N GLY A 370 37.77 -6.05 -5.81
CA GLY A 370 38.08 -6.70 -7.09
C GLY A 370 37.88 -8.23 -7.13
N ARG A 371 37.50 -8.88 -6.01
CA ARG A 371 37.21 -10.32 -5.97
C ARG A 371 35.71 -10.54 -6.07
N PRO A 372 35.23 -11.43 -6.98
CA PRO A 372 33.82 -11.76 -7.02
C PRO A 372 33.38 -12.48 -5.74
N ILE A 373 32.25 -12.10 -5.17
CA ILE A 373 31.65 -12.74 -4.00
C ILE A 373 30.24 -13.19 -4.33
N ASP A 374 29.75 -14.20 -3.60
CA ASP A 374 28.35 -14.63 -3.74
C ASP A 374 27.38 -13.53 -3.25
N PRO A 375 26.55 -12.97 -4.15
CA PRO A 375 25.58 -11.95 -3.76
C PRO A 375 24.63 -12.37 -2.64
N LEU A 376 24.32 -13.67 -2.50
CA LEU A 376 23.43 -14.19 -1.46
C LEU A 376 24.10 -14.22 -0.08
N SER A 377 25.43 -14.29 -0.03
CA SER A 377 26.21 -14.29 1.21
C SER A 377 26.64 -12.88 1.66
N LEU A 378 26.25 -11.84 0.92
CA LEU A 378 26.66 -10.46 1.21
C LEU A 378 26.22 -10.02 2.62
N ASN A 379 27.19 -9.86 3.51
CA ASN A 379 26.99 -9.22 4.80
C ASN A 379 27.15 -7.72 4.65
N SER A 380 26.03 -7.03 4.40
CA SER A 380 26.03 -5.58 4.29
C SER A 380 26.30 -4.94 5.67
N PRO A 381 27.28 -4.03 5.79
CA PRO A 381 27.49 -3.30 7.04
C PRO A 381 26.20 -2.66 7.55
N ALA A 382 25.98 -2.74 8.87
CA ALA A 382 24.86 -2.06 9.52
C ALA A 382 25.06 -0.55 9.45
N SER A 383 23.97 0.21 9.45
CA SER A 383 23.98 1.62 9.79
C SER A 383 24.19 1.81 11.31
N GLU A 384 24.34 3.06 11.74
CA GLU A 384 24.60 3.37 13.16
C GLU A 384 23.51 2.79 14.10
N PRO A 385 23.91 2.32 15.30
CA PRO A 385 22.95 1.84 16.29
C PRO A 385 22.13 3.01 16.86
N LEU A 386 20.99 2.70 17.45
CA LEU A 386 20.13 3.64 18.14
C LEU A 386 20.90 4.33 19.27
N ASN A 387 20.74 5.66 19.42
CA ASN A 387 21.39 6.41 20.49
C ASN A 387 20.97 5.86 21.86
N LYS A 388 21.94 5.68 22.77
CA LYS A 388 21.74 5.09 24.10
C LYS A 388 20.60 5.73 24.90
N LYS A 389 20.33 7.03 24.71
CA LYS A 389 19.25 7.74 25.40
C LYS A 389 17.84 7.18 25.07
N TYR A 390 17.67 6.52 23.92
CA TYR A 390 16.40 5.96 23.48
C TYR A 390 16.25 4.46 23.79
N LEU A 391 17.35 3.76 24.21
CA LEU A 391 17.32 2.31 24.34
C LEU A 391 16.31 1.80 25.38
N GLN A 392 16.11 2.54 26.48
CA GLN A 392 15.14 2.14 27.50
C GLN A 392 13.70 2.17 26.95
N GLU A 393 13.32 3.24 26.28
CA GLU A 393 12.01 3.40 25.66
C GLU A 393 11.81 2.39 24.54
N PHE A 394 12.82 2.19 23.70
CA PHE A 394 12.81 1.19 22.63
C PHE A 394 12.64 -0.22 23.15
N ASN A 395 13.38 -0.63 24.19
CA ASN A 395 13.25 -1.97 24.77
C ASN A 395 11.86 -2.18 25.36
N ALA A 396 11.31 -1.21 26.09
CA ALA A 396 9.95 -1.28 26.60
C ALA A 396 8.89 -1.43 25.48
N LEU A 397 9.09 -0.74 24.35
CA LEU A 397 8.25 -0.88 23.16
C LEU A 397 8.37 -2.28 22.54
N TYR A 398 9.60 -2.78 22.39
CA TYR A 398 9.86 -4.12 21.88
C TYR A 398 9.18 -5.19 22.73
N ASP A 399 9.37 -5.13 24.06
CA ASP A 399 8.79 -6.08 25.00
C ASP A 399 7.25 -6.07 24.94
N ARG A 400 6.64 -4.88 24.81
CA ARG A 400 5.19 -4.74 24.62
C ARG A 400 4.71 -5.45 23.35
N TYR A 401 5.41 -5.29 22.22
CA TYR A 401 5.04 -5.97 20.99
C TYR A 401 5.26 -7.48 21.06
N MET A 402 6.33 -7.93 21.74
CA MET A 402 6.58 -9.36 21.94
C MET A 402 5.46 -10.00 22.79
N HIS A 403 4.96 -9.29 23.82
CA HIS A 403 3.82 -9.70 24.61
C HIS A 403 2.55 -9.75 23.74
N GLU A 404 2.25 -8.71 22.99
CA GLU A 404 1.09 -8.61 22.10
C GLU A 404 1.04 -9.78 21.09
N ILE A 405 2.15 -10.12 20.43
CA ILE A 405 2.20 -11.24 19.48
C ILE A 405 2.23 -12.62 20.14
N GLY A 406 2.49 -12.71 21.44
CA GLY A 406 2.48 -13.95 22.22
C GLY A 406 1.12 -14.30 22.79
N GLU A 407 0.28 -13.31 23.10
CA GLU A 407 -1.04 -13.48 23.70
C GLU A 407 -2.17 -13.68 22.70
N ASP A 408 -2.03 -13.12 21.47
CA ASP A 408 -3.16 -13.02 20.56
C ASP A 408 -3.24 -14.18 19.58
N LYS A 409 -4.27 -15.00 19.77
CA LYS A 409 -4.73 -16.00 18.79
C LYS A 409 -5.99 -15.54 18.05
N THR A 410 -6.51 -14.35 18.32
CA THR A 410 -7.75 -13.83 17.72
C THR A 410 -7.60 -12.33 17.41
N PRO A 411 -8.01 -11.83 16.23
CA PRO A 411 -7.97 -10.40 15.94
C PRO A 411 -8.98 -9.68 16.83
N ALA A 412 -8.49 -8.99 17.87
CA ALA A 412 -9.31 -8.09 18.65
C ALA A 412 -9.66 -6.85 17.78
N ILE A 413 -10.95 -6.62 17.60
CA ILE A 413 -11.47 -5.36 17.05
C ILE A 413 -11.50 -4.39 18.24
N ASP A 414 -10.45 -3.61 18.41
CA ASP A 414 -10.43 -2.56 19.44
C ASP A 414 -11.29 -1.38 18.99
N ALA A 415 -12.46 -1.25 19.64
CA ALA A 415 -13.42 -0.16 19.47
C ALA A 415 -13.01 1.13 20.21
N GLU A 416 -11.79 1.27 20.71
CA GLU A 416 -11.39 2.38 21.60
C GLU A 416 -10.66 3.56 20.93
N ALA A 417 -10.53 3.60 19.62
CA ALA A 417 -9.81 4.70 18.95
C ALA A 417 -10.66 5.95 18.65
N THR A 418 -11.91 6.04 19.15
CA THR A 418 -12.84 7.14 18.78
C THR A 418 -13.00 8.24 19.85
N ALA A 419 -12.23 8.24 20.93
CA ALA A 419 -12.47 9.14 22.07
C ALA A 419 -11.35 10.13 22.41
N ALA A 420 -10.41 10.41 21.53
CA ALA A 420 -9.29 11.31 21.86
C ALA A 420 -8.99 12.40 20.82
N GLU A 421 -9.96 12.86 20.02
CA GLU A 421 -9.88 14.14 19.30
C GLU A 421 -11.27 14.77 19.19
N GLN A 422 -11.70 15.43 20.27
CA GLN A 422 -12.67 16.53 20.26
C GLN A 422 -12.00 17.78 20.83
#